data_39627a807e24c9410014a2416211e5c4
#
_entry.id   39627a807e24c9410014a2416211e5c4
#
_cell.length_a   1.000
_cell.length_b   1.000
_cell.length_c   1.000
_cell.angle_alpha   90.00
_cell.angle_beta   90.00
_cell.angle_gamma   90.00
#
_symmetry.space_group_name_H-M   'P 1'
#
loop_
_entity.id
_entity.type
_entity.pdbx_description
1 polymer ?
#
loop_
_entity_poly.entity_id
_entity_poly.type
_entity_poly.pdbx_seq_one_letter_code
_entity_poly.pdbx_strand_id
1 'polypeptide(L)'
;MSSASSPVSLPVPRAVAGRSWRKRIDAIADRALHGLCLLAAVAGAVVVVAIAYQVVVGASPAISKFGIGFLTDSTWQPNFNLFGAGSLLFGTLVSSSFALLLGAPIAISIGLFLSLLAPSGVRGLISPLVEMLAAIPSVILGFWGILVLAPFVRSTIEPFLHGAFGFLPIFGAPETTGSSIFTASLILTIMVIPIVASISRDLFAAVPRDLQDGASALGATRWEVIRGVVLPSTASGLAAASLLGLGRALGEAIAVAQVIGAGSEIRASLFETGDTLAARIANQFPGALTEMHKASLFYLGVILLAIGVASNLAAHWIGRRFSFEGGGAR
;
A
#
# COMPACT_ATOMS: atom_id res chain seq x y z
N MET A 1 77.99 37.10 -19.63
CA MET A 1 76.86 37.46 -20.47
C MET A 1 75.68 36.65 -19.93
N SER A 2 74.89 37.32 -19.09
CA SER A 2 73.68 36.71 -18.43
C SER A 2 72.43 37.18 -19.18
N SER A 3 71.75 36.27 -19.84
CA SER A 3 70.48 36.58 -20.48
C SER A 3 69.36 36.29 -19.49
N ALA A 4 68.78 37.34 -18.91
CA ALA A 4 67.56 37.26 -18.09
C ALA A 4 66.33 36.97 -18.98
N SER A 5 65.69 35.82 -18.79
CA SER A 5 64.41 35.48 -19.41
C SER A 5 63.28 36.15 -18.64
N SER A 6 62.55 37.02 -19.30
CA SER A 6 61.32 37.66 -18.77
C SER A 6 60.21 36.65 -18.54
N PRO A 7 59.46 36.75 -17.46
CA PRO A 7 58.33 35.87 -17.27
C PRO A 7 57.17 36.26 -18.22
N VAL A 8 56.68 35.27 -18.97
CA VAL A 8 55.50 35.38 -19.82
C VAL A 8 54.25 35.48 -18.92
N SER A 9 53.62 36.65 -18.87
CA SER A 9 52.33 36.86 -18.18
C SER A 9 51.19 36.24 -19.00
N LEU A 10 50.60 35.16 -18.50
CA LEU A 10 49.41 34.60 -19.09
C LEU A 10 48.23 35.56 -18.88
N PRO A 11 47.39 35.77 -19.91
CA PRO A 11 46.22 36.64 -19.78
C PRO A 11 45.23 36.04 -18.82
N VAL A 12 44.88 36.76 -17.74
CA VAL A 12 43.81 36.42 -16.81
C VAL A 12 42.47 36.46 -17.57
N PRO A 13 41.66 35.38 -17.59
CA PRO A 13 40.37 35.40 -18.31
C PRO A 13 39.48 36.47 -17.70
N ARG A 14 39.04 37.43 -18.53
CA ARG A 14 38.02 38.43 -18.14
C ARG A 14 36.76 37.73 -17.66
N ALA A 15 36.39 37.96 -16.40
CA ALA A 15 35.14 37.50 -15.84
C ALA A 15 33.96 38.00 -16.68
N VAL A 16 33.21 37.05 -17.28
CA VAL A 16 32.08 37.34 -18.18
C VAL A 16 30.96 37.97 -17.36
N ALA A 17 30.69 39.26 -17.59
CA ALA A 17 29.65 40.06 -16.91
C ALA A 17 28.19 39.50 -17.10
N GLY A 18 27.97 38.52 -17.98
CA GLY A 18 26.67 37.86 -18.20
C GLY A 18 26.25 36.86 -17.11
N ARG A 19 27.12 36.55 -16.15
CA ARG A 19 26.86 35.52 -15.13
C ARG A 19 25.97 36.03 -13.97
N SER A 20 25.89 37.34 -13.76
CA SER A 20 25.10 37.92 -12.65
C SER A 20 23.59 38.00 -12.94
N TRP A 21 23.21 38.24 -14.19
CA TRP A 21 21.76 38.31 -14.56
C TRP A 21 21.11 36.93 -14.62
N ARG A 22 21.78 35.94 -15.18
CA ARG A 22 21.31 34.54 -15.14
C ARG A 22 21.11 34.05 -13.70
N LYS A 23 22.05 34.31 -12.81
CA LYS A 23 21.93 33.98 -11.38
C LYS A 23 20.71 34.65 -10.70
N ARG A 24 20.34 35.88 -11.11
CA ARG A 24 19.13 36.52 -10.58
C ARG A 24 17.86 35.91 -11.11
N ILE A 25 17.81 35.56 -12.40
CA ILE A 25 16.66 34.87 -13.00
C ILE A 25 16.50 33.49 -12.36
N ASP A 26 17.58 32.73 -12.24
CA ASP A 26 17.60 31.42 -11.61
C ASP A 26 17.11 31.49 -10.15
N ALA A 27 17.56 32.49 -9.39
CA ALA A 27 17.11 32.69 -8.00
C ALA A 27 15.63 33.11 -7.89
N ILE A 28 15.09 33.82 -8.87
CA ILE A 28 13.66 34.17 -8.92
C ILE A 28 12.85 32.93 -9.31
N ALA A 29 13.32 32.17 -10.31
CA ALA A 29 12.69 30.92 -10.75
C ALA A 29 12.64 29.87 -9.61
N ASP A 30 13.75 29.72 -8.87
CA ASP A 30 13.81 28.84 -7.70
C ASP A 30 12.83 29.24 -6.60
N ARG A 31 12.72 30.52 -6.30
CA ARG A 31 11.73 31.00 -5.31
C ARG A 31 10.30 30.82 -5.78
N ALA A 32 10.04 31.10 -7.07
CA ALA A 32 8.72 30.90 -7.65
C ALA A 32 8.35 29.42 -7.66
N LEU A 33 9.26 28.53 -8.04
CA LEU A 33 9.08 27.08 -7.99
C LEU A 33 8.83 26.60 -6.56
N HIS A 34 9.66 27.03 -5.61
CA HIS A 34 9.49 26.69 -4.19
C HIS A 34 8.13 27.17 -3.67
N GLY A 35 7.74 28.41 -3.99
CA GLY A 35 6.42 28.97 -3.63
C GLY A 35 5.27 28.19 -4.24
N LEU A 36 5.37 27.78 -5.51
CA LEU A 36 4.37 26.96 -6.18
C LEU A 36 4.26 25.57 -5.55
N CYS A 37 5.37 24.92 -5.27
CA CYS A 37 5.40 23.62 -4.59
C CYS A 37 4.80 23.69 -3.18
N LEU A 38 5.13 24.74 -2.42
CA LEU A 38 4.57 24.97 -1.10
C LEU A 38 3.06 25.19 -1.17
N LEU A 39 2.60 26.02 -2.11
CA LEU A 39 1.17 26.28 -2.31
C LEU A 39 0.41 25.00 -2.69
N ALA A 40 0.97 24.20 -3.59
CA ALA A 40 0.39 22.91 -3.97
C ALA A 40 0.33 21.93 -2.77
N ALA A 41 1.40 21.88 -1.95
CA ALA A 41 1.44 21.04 -0.76
C ALA A 41 0.39 21.48 0.29
N VAL A 42 0.29 22.80 0.53
CA VAL A 42 -0.71 23.35 1.46
C VAL A 42 -2.12 23.11 0.94
N ALA A 43 -2.37 23.33 -0.36
CA ALA A 43 -3.68 23.07 -0.96
C ALA A 43 -4.07 21.60 -0.82
N GLY A 44 -3.16 20.67 -1.09
CA GLY A 44 -3.40 19.24 -0.87
C GLY A 44 -3.72 18.91 0.59
N ALA A 45 -2.95 19.45 1.52
CA ALA A 45 -3.20 19.25 2.95
C ALA A 45 -4.57 19.81 3.40
N VAL A 46 -4.93 21.00 2.92
CA VAL A 46 -6.24 21.61 3.20
C VAL A 46 -7.39 20.75 2.69
N VAL A 47 -7.28 20.21 1.47
CA VAL A 47 -8.30 19.29 0.90
C VAL A 47 -8.46 18.05 1.76
N VAL A 48 -7.36 17.41 2.17
CA VAL A 48 -7.42 16.21 3.03
C VAL A 48 -8.06 16.51 4.38
N VAL A 49 -7.69 17.64 5.01
CA VAL A 49 -8.28 18.06 6.28
C VAL A 49 -9.77 18.40 6.11
N ALA A 50 -10.16 19.05 5.01
CA ALA A 50 -11.55 19.38 4.75
C ALA A 50 -12.41 18.11 4.55
N ILE A 51 -11.89 17.11 3.82
CA ILE A 51 -12.57 15.80 3.67
C ILE A 51 -12.73 15.13 5.05
N ALA A 52 -11.65 15.04 5.83
CA ALA A 52 -11.71 14.45 7.17
C ALA A 52 -12.72 15.18 8.07
N TYR A 53 -12.73 16.50 8.03
CA TYR A 53 -13.70 17.30 8.76
C TYR A 53 -15.14 16.99 8.34
N GLN A 54 -15.44 16.97 7.04
CA GLN A 54 -16.77 16.65 6.53
C GLN A 54 -17.21 15.24 6.92
N VAL A 55 -16.32 14.27 6.87
CA VAL A 55 -16.61 12.88 7.25
C VAL A 55 -16.96 12.81 8.75
N VAL A 56 -16.19 13.49 9.62
CA VAL A 56 -16.44 13.52 11.06
C VAL A 56 -17.74 14.24 11.39
N VAL A 57 -17.99 15.39 10.77
CA VAL A 57 -19.23 16.16 10.99
C VAL A 57 -20.45 15.37 10.49
N GLY A 58 -20.34 14.75 9.30
CA GLY A 58 -21.42 13.91 8.77
C GLY A 58 -21.70 12.67 9.61
N ALA A 59 -20.71 12.15 10.34
CA ALA A 59 -20.85 11.02 11.24
C ALA A 59 -21.48 11.39 12.60
N SER A 60 -21.52 12.69 12.97
CA SER A 60 -21.88 13.12 14.33
C SER A 60 -23.25 12.60 14.82
N PRO A 61 -24.34 12.52 13.99
CA PRO A 61 -25.60 11.96 14.44
C PRO A 61 -25.52 10.46 14.78
N ALA A 62 -24.72 9.70 14.03
CA ALA A 62 -24.53 8.28 14.28
C ALA A 62 -23.61 8.04 15.49
N ILE A 63 -22.55 8.86 15.64
CA ILE A 63 -21.67 8.79 16.80
C ILE A 63 -22.43 9.09 18.08
N SER A 64 -23.28 10.10 18.10
CA SER A 64 -24.08 10.45 19.29
C SER A 64 -25.12 9.39 19.65
N LYS A 65 -25.68 8.71 18.65
CA LYS A 65 -26.69 7.66 18.86
C LYS A 65 -26.11 6.32 19.27
N PHE A 66 -25.08 5.85 18.58
CA PHE A 66 -24.55 4.49 18.74
C PHE A 66 -23.27 4.44 19.59
N GLY A 67 -22.53 5.55 19.69
CA GLY A 67 -21.30 5.61 20.45
C GLY A 67 -20.29 4.52 20.04
N ILE A 68 -19.49 4.05 21.00
CA ILE A 68 -18.48 3.00 20.81
C ILE A 68 -19.12 1.62 20.52
N GLY A 69 -20.37 1.40 20.97
CA GLY A 69 -21.13 0.17 20.69
C GLY A 69 -21.25 -0.14 19.19
N PHE A 70 -21.19 0.90 18.34
CA PHE A 70 -21.16 0.74 16.89
C PHE A 70 -20.02 -0.15 16.38
N LEU A 71 -18.87 -0.18 17.05
CA LEU A 71 -17.70 -0.96 16.66
C LEU A 71 -17.87 -2.47 16.91
N THR A 72 -18.70 -2.84 17.89
CA THR A 72 -18.89 -4.22 18.32
C THR A 72 -20.19 -4.83 17.81
N ASP A 73 -21.17 -4.00 17.51
CA ASP A 73 -22.43 -4.45 16.92
C ASP A 73 -22.23 -4.82 15.44
N SER A 74 -22.75 -5.98 15.03
CA SER A 74 -22.69 -6.48 13.66
C SER A 74 -24.00 -6.31 12.90
N THR A 75 -25.01 -5.70 13.52
CA THR A 75 -26.33 -5.50 12.91
C THR A 75 -26.27 -4.39 11.87
N TRP A 76 -26.74 -4.65 10.65
CA TRP A 76 -26.86 -3.65 9.61
C TRP A 76 -28.23 -3.75 8.94
N GLN A 77 -29.19 -2.97 9.43
CA GLN A 77 -30.60 -2.98 8.98
C GLN A 77 -31.09 -1.55 8.75
N PRO A 78 -30.88 -0.98 7.54
CA PRO A 78 -31.27 0.41 7.25
C PRO A 78 -32.75 0.72 7.46
N ASN A 79 -33.62 -0.26 7.18
CA ASN A 79 -35.07 -0.09 7.33
C ASN A 79 -35.50 0.14 8.79
N PHE A 80 -34.72 -0.36 9.75
CA PHE A 80 -34.98 -0.21 11.19
C PHE A 80 -34.07 0.82 11.86
N ASN A 81 -33.22 1.52 11.09
CA ASN A 81 -32.20 2.44 11.59
C ASN A 81 -31.28 1.80 12.66
N LEU A 82 -30.96 0.52 12.48
CA LEU A 82 -30.01 -0.23 13.28
C LEU A 82 -28.71 -0.41 12.47
N PHE A 83 -27.60 0.04 13.03
CA PHE A 83 -26.31 0.07 12.35
C PHE A 83 -25.19 -0.29 13.33
N GLY A 84 -24.28 -1.15 12.84
CA GLY A 84 -23.06 -1.54 13.53
C GLY A 84 -21.95 -1.87 12.53
N ALA A 85 -20.71 -1.74 12.96
CA ALA A 85 -19.51 -1.90 12.12
C ALA A 85 -18.74 -3.21 12.40
N GLY A 86 -19.14 -4.01 13.39
CA GLY A 86 -18.36 -5.15 13.87
C GLY A 86 -18.00 -6.15 12.78
N SER A 87 -19.00 -6.61 11.99
CA SER A 87 -18.77 -7.54 10.88
C SER A 87 -17.93 -6.91 9.75
N LEU A 88 -18.13 -5.62 9.48
CA LEU A 88 -17.39 -4.88 8.46
C LEU A 88 -15.92 -4.66 8.85
N LEU A 89 -15.67 -4.37 10.12
CA LEU A 89 -14.32 -4.30 10.70
C LEU A 89 -13.62 -5.64 10.59
N PHE A 90 -14.30 -6.72 10.98
CA PHE A 90 -13.79 -8.08 10.87
C PHE A 90 -13.40 -8.40 9.43
N GLY A 91 -14.30 -8.19 8.47
CA GLY A 91 -14.03 -8.45 7.06
C GLY A 91 -12.87 -7.60 6.52
N THR A 92 -12.81 -6.30 6.88
CA THR A 92 -11.72 -5.42 6.47
C THR A 92 -10.37 -5.90 7.01
N LEU A 93 -10.28 -6.19 8.29
CA LEU A 93 -9.03 -6.59 8.93
C LEU A 93 -8.58 -7.98 8.46
N VAL A 94 -9.50 -8.95 8.38
CA VAL A 94 -9.16 -10.31 7.95
C VAL A 94 -8.74 -10.34 6.50
N SER A 95 -9.51 -9.76 5.58
CA SER A 95 -9.19 -9.79 4.15
C SER A 95 -7.88 -9.07 3.84
N SER A 96 -7.64 -7.88 4.43
CA SER A 96 -6.40 -7.13 4.20
C SER A 96 -5.18 -7.77 4.85
N SER A 97 -5.32 -8.34 6.05
CA SER A 97 -4.22 -9.04 6.72
C SER A 97 -3.83 -10.30 5.96
N PHE A 98 -4.81 -11.07 5.47
CA PHE A 98 -4.56 -12.27 4.68
C PHE A 98 -3.92 -11.92 3.33
N ALA A 99 -4.39 -10.86 2.69
CA ALA A 99 -3.79 -10.33 1.46
C ALA A 99 -2.33 -9.91 1.66
N LEU A 100 -2.01 -9.29 2.79
CA LEU A 100 -0.64 -8.90 3.12
C LEU A 100 0.23 -10.13 3.41
N LEU A 101 -0.29 -11.09 4.17
CA LEU A 101 0.41 -12.32 4.55
C LEU A 101 0.85 -13.12 3.32
N LEU A 102 0.01 -13.17 2.28
CA LEU A 102 0.35 -13.83 1.02
C LEU A 102 1.13 -12.89 0.09
N GLY A 103 0.69 -11.65 -0.04
CA GLY A 103 1.20 -10.70 -1.04
C GLY A 103 2.60 -10.19 -0.72
N ALA A 104 2.89 -9.85 0.54
CA ALA A 104 4.19 -9.27 0.87
C ALA A 104 5.38 -10.22 0.64
N PRO A 105 5.36 -11.50 1.07
CA PRO A 105 6.45 -12.42 0.77
C PRO A 105 6.67 -12.63 -0.72
N ILE A 106 5.59 -12.78 -1.50
CA ILE A 106 5.64 -12.94 -2.95
C ILE A 106 6.25 -11.68 -3.59
N ALA A 107 5.76 -10.52 -3.22
CA ALA A 107 6.22 -9.24 -3.75
C ALA A 107 7.69 -8.96 -3.43
N ILE A 108 8.12 -9.20 -2.19
CA ILE A 108 9.51 -9.06 -1.76
C ILE A 108 10.40 -10.01 -2.56
N SER A 109 9.96 -11.26 -2.77
CA SER A 109 10.68 -12.26 -3.58
C SER A 109 10.81 -11.82 -5.04
N ILE A 110 9.76 -11.24 -5.63
CA ILE A 110 9.80 -10.67 -6.98
C ILE A 110 10.79 -9.50 -7.02
N GLY A 111 10.72 -8.58 -6.07
CA GLY A 111 11.64 -7.44 -5.97
C GLY A 111 13.10 -7.87 -5.86
N LEU A 112 13.38 -8.87 -5.00
CA LEU A 112 14.70 -9.46 -4.82
C LEU A 112 15.20 -10.11 -6.11
N PHE A 113 14.37 -10.92 -6.76
CA PHE A 113 14.71 -11.57 -8.01
C PHE A 113 15.05 -10.56 -9.10
N LEU A 114 14.19 -9.55 -9.30
CA LEU A 114 14.36 -8.53 -10.33
C LEU A 114 15.58 -7.63 -10.07
N SER A 115 15.91 -7.37 -8.80
CA SER A 115 17.04 -6.51 -8.45
C SER A 115 18.40 -7.23 -8.58
N LEU A 116 18.52 -8.44 -7.99
CA LEU A 116 19.82 -9.07 -7.76
C LEU A 116 20.07 -10.32 -8.61
N LEU A 117 19.03 -11.03 -9.04
CA LEU A 117 19.15 -12.36 -9.64
C LEU A 117 18.81 -12.39 -11.14
N ALA A 118 17.89 -11.54 -11.60
CA ALA A 118 17.39 -11.57 -12.97
C ALA A 118 18.45 -11.11 -13.98
N PRO A 119 18.67 -11.84 -15.08
CA PRO A 119 19.44 -11.37 -16.22
C PRO A 119 18.81 -10.10 -16.81
N SER A 120 19.62 -9.26 -17.48
CA SER A 120 19.18 -7.95 -18.00
C SER A 120 17.96 -8.05 -18.93
N GLY A 121 17.91 -9.08 -19.79
CA GLY A 121 16.78 -9.31 -20.69
C GLY A 121 15.47 -9.63 -19.95
N VAL A 122 15.54 -10.50 -18.94
CA VAL A 122 14.38 -10.88 -18.11
C VAL A 122 13.91 -9.69 -17.27
N ARG A 123 14.84 -8.93 -16.68
CA ARG A 123 14.53 -7.72 -15.92
C ARG A 123 13.82 -6.68 -16.80
N GLY A 124 14.31 -6.43 -18.01
CA GLY A 124 13.73 -5.48 -18.94
C GLY A 124 12.30 -5.84 -19.38
N LEU A 125 11.93 -7.12 -19.39
CA LEU A 125 10.59 -7.58 -19.73
C LEU A 125 9.65 -7.60 -18.52
N ILE A 126 10.09 -8.18 -17.40
CA ILE A 126 9.20 -8.44 -16.24
C ILE A 126 8.95 -7.18 -15.44
N SER A 127 9.94 -6.27 -15.28
CA SER A 127 9.72 -5.05 -14.48
C SER A 127 8.56 -4.20 -14.99
N PRO A 128 8.47 -3.87 -16.31
CA PRO A 128 7.32 -3.15 -16.83
C PRO A 128 5.99 -3.91 -16.66
N LEU A 129 5.99 -5.25 -16.80
CA LEU A 129 4.77 -6.05 -16.60
C LEU A 129 4.25 -5.97 -15.17
N VAL A 130 5.14 -6.02 -14.17
CA VAL A 130 4.76 -5.83 -12.76
C VAL A 130 4.24 -4.42 -12.51
N GLU A 131 4.85 -3.41 -13.10
CA GLU A 131 4.39 -2.01 -12.99
C GLU A 131 3.05 -1.80 -13.69
N MET A 132 2.82 -2.41 -14.86
CA MET A 132 1.53 -2.36 -15.57
C MET A 132 0.40 -3.02 -14.78
N LEU A 133 0.69 -4.04 -13.97
CA LEU A 133 -0.31 -4.66 -13.10
C LEU A 133 -0.88 -3.66 -12.06
N ALA A 134 -0.05 -2.72 -11.58
CA ALA A 134 -0.49 -1.64 -10.70
C ALA A 134 -1.42 -0.62 -11.39
N ALA A 135 -1.32 -0.50 -12.71
CA ALA A 135 -2.14 0.44 -13.51
C ALA A 135 -3.53 -0.10 -13.86
N ILE A 136 -3.80 -1.39 -13.62
CA ILE A 136 -5.11 -1.98 -13.91
C ILE A 136 -6.17 -1.34 -12.97
N PRO A 137 -7.26 -0.77 -13.52
CA PRO A 137 -8.35 -0.25 -12.70
C PRO A 137 -8.98 -1.34 -11.81
N SER A 138 -9.21 -1.04 -10.55
CA SER A 138 -9.76 -2.01 -9.58
C SER A 138 -11.12 -2.60 -10.00
N VAL A 139 -11.93 -1.82 -10.70
CA VAL A 139 -13.20 -2.29 -11.29
C VAL A 139 -13.00 -3.48 -12.22
N ILE A 140 -11.97 -3.42 -13.08
CA ILE A 140 -11.67 -4.51 -14.03
C ILE A 140 -11.21 -5.76 -13.28
N LEU A 141 -10.35 -5.60 -12.26
CA LEU A 141 -9.94 -6.71 -11.40
C LEU A 141 -11.12 -7.32 -10.65
N GLY A 142 -12.08 -6.52 -10.20
CA GLY A 142 -13.28 -7.00 -9.56
C GLY A 142 -14.19 -7.78 -10.52
N PHE A 143 -14.41 -7.30 -11.74
CA PHE A 143 -15.14 -8.04 -12.77
C PHE A 143 -14.45 -9.36 -13.15
N TRP A 144 -13.15 -9.33 -13.37
CA TRP A 144 -12.38 -10.54 -13.58
C TRP A 144 -12.49 -11.48 -12.36
N GLY A 145 -12.48 -10.90 -11.17
CA GLY A 145 -12.63 -11.61 -9.91
C GLY A 145 -13.93 -12.41 -9.82
N ILE A 146 -15.06 -11.79 -10.11
CA ILE A 146 -16.37 -12.46 -10.02
C ILE A 146 -16.59 -13.45 -11.18
N LEU A 147 -16.10 -13.13 -12.39
CA LEU A 147 -16.35 -13.96 -13.58
C LEU A 147 -15.38 -15.12 -13.73
N VAL A 148 -14.14 -14.99 -13.25
CA VAL A 148 -13.08 -15.98 -13.47
C VAL A 148 -12.54 -16.52 -12.15
N LEU A 149 -12.11 -15.64 -11.23
CA LEU A 149 -11.44 -16.08 -10.00
C LEU A 149 -12.42 -16.77 -9.04
N ALA A 150 -13.60 -16.21 -8.79
CA ALA A 150 -14.57 -16.78 -7.85
C ALA A 150 -15.06 -18.17 -8.27
N PRO A 151 -15.42 -18.44 -9.54
CA PRO A 151 -15.73 -19.80 -10.01
C PRO A 151 -14.53 -20.75 -9.88
N PHE A 152 -13.31 -20.31 -10.15
CA PHE A 152 -12.10 -21.11 -10.01
C PHE A 152 -11.80 -21.44 -8.53
N VAL A 153 -11.91 -20.45 -7.65
CA VAL A 153 -11.75 -20.62 -6.20
C VAL A 153 -12.74 -21.65 -5.68
N ARG A 154 -14.02 -21.48 -6.00
CA ARG A 154 -15.11 -22.38 -5.61
C ARG A 154 -14.91 -23.83 -6.09
N SER A 155 -14.53 -24.00 -7.36
CA SER A 155 -14.45 -25.33 -7.96
C SER A 155 -13.16 -26.08 -7.66
N THR A 156 -12.08 -25.36 -7.32
CA THR A 156 -10.75 -25.95 -7.21
C THR A 156 -10.07 -25.66 -5.87
N ILE A 157 -9.97 -24.39 -5.47
CA ILE A 157 -9.16 -24.02 -4.32
C ILE A 157 -9.87 -24.32 -3.00
N GLU A 158 -11.13 -23.91 -2.86
CA GLU A 158 -11.89 -24.14 -1.62
C GLU A 158 -12.07 -25.63 -1.32
N PRO A 159 -12.47 -26.51 -2.28
CA PRO A 159 -12.57 -27.96 -2.02
C PRO A 159 -11.22 -28.58 -1.65
N PHE A 160 -10.14 -28.16 -2.31
CA PHE A 160 -8.79 -28.63 -1.99
C PHE A 160 -8.35 -28.24 -0.58
N LEU A 161 -8.51 -26.97 -0.23
CA LEU A 161 -8.15 -26.47 1.11
C LEU A 161 -9.06 -27.07 2.20
N HIS A 162 -10.34 -27.21 1.93
CA HIS A 162 -11.27 -27.89 2.85
C HIS A 162 -10.89 -29.35 3.05
N GLY A 163 -10.56 -30.08 1.99
CA GLY A 163 -10.14 -31.48 2.08
C GLY A 163 -8.83 -31.67 2.85
N ALA A 164 -7.87 -30.75 2.68
CA ALA A 164 -6.56 -30.83 3.32
C ALA A 164 -6.55 -30.27 4.76
N PHE A 165 -7.29 -29.17 5.00
CA PHE A 165 -7.22 -28.37 6.22
C PHE A 165 -8.60 -28.11 6.87
N GLY A 166 -9.64 -28.83 6.48
CA GLY A 166 -11.01 -28.65 7.00
C GLY A 166 -11.17 -28.87 8.51
N PHE A 167 -10.14 -29.41 9.18
CA PHE A 167 -10.09 -29.47 10.64
C PHE A 167 -9.86 -28.09 11.29
N LEU A 168 -9.41 -27.10 10.52
CA LEU A 168 -9.27 -25.72 10.97
C LEU A 168 -10.56 -24.95 10.63
N PRO A 169 -11.17 -24.24 11.59
CA PRO A 169 -12.41 -23.48 11.38
C PRO A 169 -12.33 -22.44 10.25
N ILE A 170 -11.12 -21.96 9.93
CA ILE A 170 -10.87 -20.97 8.86
C ILE A 170 -11.07 -21.54 7.45
N PHE A 171 -11.03 -22.86 7.27
CA PHE A 171 -11.26 -23.58 6.02
C PHE A 171 -12.53 -24.42 6.08
N GLY A 172 -13.65 -23.77 6.39
CA GLY A 172 -14.98 -24.39 6.46
C GLY A 172 -15.47 -24.96 5.13
N ALA A 173 -16.75 -25.26 5.05
CA ALA A 173 -17.34 -25.77 3.81
C ALA A 173 -17.22 -24.72 2.68
N PRO A 174 -16.97 -25.16 1.42
CA PRO A 174 -16.91 -24.26 0.27
C PRO A 174 -18.21 -23.48 0.07
N GLU A 175 -18.08 -22.21 -0.30
CA GLU A 175 -19.23 -21.34 -0.58
C GLU A 175 -19.81 -21.65 -1.96
N THR A 176 -21.15 -21.56 -2.07
CA THR A 176 -21.87 -21.95 -3.30
C THR A 176 -21.60 -21.01 -4.49
N THR A 177 -21.31 -19.76 -4.23
CA THR A 177 -21.06 -18.73 -5.27
C THR A 177 -19.58 -18.50 -5.56
N GLY A 178 -18.70 -18.85 -4.61
CA GLY A 178 -17.28 -18.52 -4.61
C GLY A 178 -17.01 -17.05 -4.26
N SER A 179 -18.03 -16.25 -3.97
CA SER A 179 -17.90 -14.91 -3.42
C SER A 179 -17.70 -15.01 -1.91
N SER A 180 -16.47 -14.73 -1.46
CA SER A 180 -16.06 -14.98 -0.07
C SER A 180 -14.98 -13.99 0.39
N ILE A 181 -14.74 -13.95 1.70
CA ILE A 181 -13.61 -13.20 2.27
C ILE A 181 -12.30 -13.72 1.67
N PHE A 182 -12.19 -15.01 1.41
CA PHE A 182 -11.00 -15.62 0.80
C PHE A 182 -10.76 -15.09 -0.63
N THR A 183 -11.79 -15.10 -1.48
CA THR A 183 -11.71 -14.59 -2.86
C THR A 183 -11.34 -13.10 -2.88
N ALA A 184 -11.95 -12.30 -1.99
CA ALA A 184 -11.60 -10.91 -1.81
C ALA A 184 -10.13 -10.73 -1.39
N SER A 185 -9.64 -11.56 -0.48
CA SER A 185 -8.24 -11.54 -0.04
C SER A 185 -7.26 -11.86 -1.18
N LEU A 186 -7.61 -12.78 -2.09
CA LEU A 186 -6.79 -13.09 -3.26
C LEU A 186 -6.73 -11.91 -4.25
N ILE A 187 -7.85 -11.23 -4.50
CA ILE A 187 -7.87 -10.00 -5.32
C ILE A 187 -6.99 -8.93 -4.70
N LEU A 188 -7.13 -8.69 -3.40
CA LEU A 188 -6.28 -7.75 -2.67
C LEU A 188 -4.80 -8.15 -2.73
N THR A 189 -4.49 -9.45 -2.65
CA THR A 189 -3.12 -9.97 -2.82
C THR A 189 -2.54 -9.56 -4.16
N ILE A 190 -3.28 -9.79 -5.26
CA ILE A 190 -2.86 -9.39 -6.61
C ILE A 190 -2.59 -7.89 -6.70
N MET A 191 -3.39 -7.06 -6.03
CA MET A 191 -3.24 -5.60 -6.05
C MET A 191 -2.08 -5.09 -5.18
N VAL A 192 -1.75 -5.77 -4.09
CA VAL A 192 -0.64 -5.42 -3.19
C VAL A 192 0.71 -5.76 -3.80
N ILE A 193 0.81 -6.88 -4.54
CA ILE A 193 2.07 -7.39 -5.11
C ILE A 193 2.84 -6.33 -5.90
N PRO A 194 2.29 -5.62 -6.90
CA PRO A 194 3.09 -4.71 -7.72
C PRO A 194 3.65 -3.54 -6.92
N ILE A 195 2.91 -3.02 -5.93
CA ILE A 195 3.33 -1.90 -5.10
C ILE A 195 4.51 -2.31 -4.22
N VAL A 196 4.36 -3.41 -3.48
CA VAL A 196 5.41 -3.89 -2.59
C VAL A 196 6.62 -4.38 -3.38
N ALA A 197 6.43 -5.04 -4.53
CA ALA A 197 7.52 -5.54 -5.37
C ALA A 197 8.36 -4.40 -5.98
N SER A 198 7.72 -3.33 -6.46
CA SER A 198 8.42 -2.16 -7.00
C SER A 198 9.29 -1.48 -5.94
N ILE A 199 8.72 -1.19 -4.78
CA ILE A 199 9.46 -0.57 -3.67
C ILE A 199 10.57 -1.49 -3.18
N SER A 200 10.31 -2.79 -3.03
CA SER A 200 11.31 -3.78 -2.61
C SER A 200 12.47 -3.86 -3.59
N ARG A 201 12.19 -3.86 -4.91
CA ARG A 201 13.23 -3.84 -5.96
C ARG A 201 14.15 -2.63 -5.81
N ASP A 202 13.57 -1.44 -5.60
CA ASP A 202 14.32 -0.20 -5.49
C ASP A 202 15.16 -0.16 -4.19
N LEU A 203 14.62 -0.66 -3.09
CA LEU A 203 15.36 -0.84 -1.83
C LEU A 203 16.55 -1.79 -1.99
N PHE A 204 16.37 -2.94 -2.64
CA PHE A 204 17.48 -3.87 -2.89
C PHE A 204 18.52 -3.29 -3.84
N ALA A 205 18.11 -2.52 -4.84
CA ALA A 205 19.03 -1.85 -5.76
C ALA A 205 19.84 -0.75 -5.08
N ALA A 206 19.32 -0.14 -4.03
CA ALA A 206 19.99 0.92 -3.27
C ALA A 206 21.07 0.41 -2.29
N VAL A 207 21.16 -0.91 -2.04
CA VAL A 207 22.20 -1.48 -1.17
C VAL A 207 23.57 -1.32 -1.82
N PRO A 208 24.56 -0.66 -1.15
CA PRO A 208 25.89 -0.43 -1.70
C PRO A 208 26.56 -1.74 -2.14
N ARG A 209 27.15 -1.72 -3.33
CA ARG A 209 27.85 -2.89 -3.87
C ARG A 209 29.07 -3.26 -3.04
N ASP A 210 29.78 -2.27 -2.49
CA ASP A 210 30.95 -2.48 -1.66
C ASP A 210 30.68 -3.40 -0.47
N LEU A 211 29.48 -3.34 0.13
CA LEU A 211 29.06 -4.25 1.21
C LEU A 211 28.86 -5.67 0.70
N GLN A 212 28.28 -5.82 -0.49
CA GLN A 212 28.04 -7.12 -1.12
C GLN A 212 29.35 -7.76 -1.57
N ASP A 213 30.24 -6.97 -2.19
CA ASP A 213 31.56 -7.41 -2.67
C ASP A 213 32.47 -7.72 -1.48
N GLY A 214 32.43 -6.95 -0.39
CA GLY A 214 33.16 -7.23 0.84
C GLY A 214 32.78 -8.57 1.46
N ALA A 215 31.49 -8.90 1.55
CA ALA A 215 31.04 -10.19 2.05
C ALA A 215 31.47 -11.33 1.12
N SER A 216 31.41 -11.11 -0.21
CA SER A 216 31.85 -12.09 -1.19
C SER A 216 33.38 -12.34 -1.15
N ALA A 217 34.18 -11.30 -0.87
CA ALA A 217 35.62 -11.40 -0.68
C ALA A 217 36.00 -12.24 0.56
N LEU A 218 35.14 -12.28 1.58
CA LEU A 218 35.26 -13.15 2.75
C LEU A 218 34.79 -14.60 2.48
N GLY A 219 34.40 -14.92 1.24
CA GLY A 219 33.98 -16.28 0.84
C GLY A 219 32.49 -16.55 0.96
N ALA A 220 31.66 -15.52 1.22
CA ALA A 220 30.22 -15.71 1.31
C ALA A 220 29.60 -16.04 -0.06
N THR A 221 28.71 -17.01 -0.08
CA THR A 221 27.89 -17.35 -1.25
C THR A 221 26.84 -16.24 -1.52
N ARG A 222 26.29 -16.19 -2.72
CA ARG A 222 25.22 -15.22 -3.07
C ARG A 222 24.06 -15.24 -2.09
N TRP A 223 23.66 -16.43 -1.61
CA TRP A 223 22.58 -16.55 -0.63
C TRP A 223 22.96 -15.98 0.73
N GLU A 224 24.18 -16.18 1.17
CA GLU A 224 24.70 -15.63 2.43
C GLU A 224 24.81 -14.11 2.35
N VAL A 225 25.23 -13.55 1.22
CA VAL A 225 25.22 -12.10 0.99
C VAL A 225 23.79 -11.54 1.05
N ILE A 226 22.82 -12.20 0.40
CA ILE A 226 21.41 -11.76 0.44
C ILE A 226 20.89 -11.81 1.87
N ARG A 227 21.08 -12.91 2.58
CA ARG A 227 20.54 -13.12 3.92
C ARG A 227 21.27 -12.31 4.99
N GLY A 228 22.58 -12.15 4.87
CA GLY A 228 23.44 -11.51 5.88
C GLY A 228 23.65 -10.02 5.69
N VAL A 229 23.55 -9.53 4.45
CA VAL A 229 23.82 -8.12 4.12
C VAL A 229 22.56 -7.43 3.56
N VAL A 230 21.98 -7.94 2.48
CA VAL A 230 20.93 -7.24 1.74
C VAL A 230 19.62 -7.19 2.53
N LEU A 231 19.10 -8.33 2.98
CA LEU A 231 17.83 -8.38 3.72
C LEU A 231 17.86 -7.60 5.04
N PRO A 232 18.90 -7.73 5.89
CA PRO A 232 18.96 -6.95 7.11
C PRO A 232 19.06 -5.44 6.87
N SER A 233 19.84 -5.01 5.88
CA SER A 233 19.99 -3.57 5.56
C SER A 233 18.73 -2.93 4.97
N THR A 234 17.84 -3.71 4.37
CA THR A 234 16.58 -3.24 3.78
C THR A 234 15.33 -3.56 4.62
N ALA A 235 15.46 -4.26 5.73
CA ALA A 235 14.34 -4.79 6.51
C ALA A 235 13.32 -3.72 6.93
N SER A 236 13.76 -2.55 7.37
CA SER A 236 12.89 -1.43 7.75
C SER A 236 12.11 -0.89 6.55
N GLY A 237 12.77 -0.76 5.40
CA GLY A 237 12.15 -0.32 4.16
C GLY A 237 11.12 -1.34 3.64
N LEU A 238 11.44 -2.64 3.71
CA LEU A 238 10.53 -3.72 3.33
C LEU A 238 9.28 -3.77 4.22
N ALA A 239 9.44 -3.55 5.53
CA ALA A 239 8.32 -3.45 6.46
C ALA A 239 7.45 -2.23 6.12
N ALA A 240 8.05 -1.07 5.83
CA ALA A 240 7.31 0.12 5.42
C ALA A 240 6.58 -0.08 4.08
N ALA A 241 7.21 -0.72 3.09
CA ALA A 241 6.59 -1.07 1.82
C ALA A 241 5.39 -2.01 2.00
N SER A 242 5.51 -3.00 2.88
CA SER A 242 4.43 -3.94 3.23
C SER A 242 3.24 -3.23 3.87
N LEU A 243 3.50 -2.30 4.80
CA LEU A 243 2.46 -1.49 5.43
C LEU A 243 1.80 -0.50 4.46
N LEU A 244 2.53 0.01 3.48
CA LEU A 244 1.93 0.79 2.39
C LEU A 244 0.98 -0.07 1.54
N GLY A 245 1.37 -1.30 1.24
CA GLY A 245 0.51 -2.30 0.60
C GLY A 245 -0.74 -2.62 1.43
N LEU A 246 -0.60 -2.74 2.76
CA LEU A 246 -1.71 -2.91 3.69
C LEU A 246 -2.68 -1.72 3.63
N GLY A 247 -2.17 -0.49 3.64
CA GLY A 247 -3.00 0.71 3.52
C GLY A 247 -3.84 0.72 2.24
N ARG A 248 -3.27 0.25 1.13
CA ARG A 248 -3.98 0.03 -0.13
C ARG A 248 -5.10 -1.00 0.01
N ALA A 249 -4.80 -2.15 0.61
CA ALA A 249 -5.76 -3.22 0.80
C ALA A 249 -6.93 -2.83 1.73
N LEU A 250 -6.65 -2.09 2.81
CA LEU A 250 -7.65 -1.58 3.76
C LEU A 250 -8.65 -0.63 3.10
N GLY A 251 -8.19 0.19 2.14
CA GLY A 251 -8.99 1.19 1.44
C GLY A 251 -9.69 0.70 0.17
N GLU A 252 -9.47 -0.54 -0.26
CA GLU A 252 -10.06 -1.04 -1.50
C GLU A 252 -11.55 -1.28 -1.35
N ALA A 253 -12.32 -0.59 -2.17
CA ALA A 253 -13.78 -0.61 -2.11
C ALA A 253 -14.41 -1.41 -3.25
N ILE A 254 -14.10 -1.05 -4.51
CA ILE A 254 -14.86 -1.49 -5.68
C ILE A 254 -14.57 -2.94 -6.04
N ALA A 255 -13.29 -3.34 -6.11
CA ALA A 255 -12.94 -4.72 -6.44
C ALA A 255 -13.45 -5.69 -5.37
N VAL A 256 -13.30 -5.33 -4.10
CA VAL A 256 -13.77 -6.13 -2.96
C VAL A 256 -15.29 -6.26 -2.96
N ALA A 257 -16.02 -5.15 -3.16
CA ALA A 257 -17.48 -5.15 -3.20
C ALA A 257 -18.09 -6.14 -4.20
N GLN A 258 -17.39 -6.42 -5.29
CA GLN A 258 -17.85 -7.34 -6.34
C GLN A 258 -17.67 -8.82 -5.98
N VAL A 259 -16.70 -9.16 -5.12
CA VAL A 259 -16.29 -10.55 -4.90
C VAL A 259 -16.45 -11.05 -3.46
N ILE A 260 -16.80 -10.18 -2.50
CA ILE A 260 -16.86 -10.55 -1.08
C ILE A 260 -18.22 -11.10 -0.64
N GLY A 261 -19.29 -10.89 -1.42
CA GLY A 261 -20.61 -11.48 -1.21
C GLY A 261 -21.56 -10.71 -0.28
N ALA A 262 -21.15 -9.54 0.27
CA ALA A 262 -21.96 -8.63 1.09
C ALA A 262 -22.62 -9.25 2.35
N GLY A 263 -21.99 -10.26 2.96
CA GLY A 263 -22.44 -10.89 4.22
C GLY A 263 -22.29 -9.95 5.42
N SER A 264 -23.18 -10.08 6.41
CA SER A 264 -23.16 -9.26 7.64
C SER A 264 -22.84 -10.08 8.90
N GLU A 265 -22.60 -11.37 8.79
CA GLU A 265 -22.31 -12.25 9.92
C GLU A 265 -20.80 -12.42 10.10
N ILE A 266 -20.38 -12.52 11.37
CA ILE A 266 -19.00 -12.89 11.70
C ILE A 266 -18.94 -14.41 11.83
N ARG A 267 -18.25 -15.07 10.90
CA ARG A 267 -17.98 -16.50 10.94
C ARG A 267 -16.47 -16.77 10.86
N ALA A 268 -16.06 -17.89 11.42
CA ALA A 268 -14.63 -18.23 11.47
C ALA A 268 -14.05 -18.62 10.10
N SER A 269 -14.88 -19.08 9.16
CA SER A 269 -14.45 -19.54 7.84
C SER A 269 -14.19 -18.36 6.91
N LEU A 270 -13.05 -18.39 6.22
CA LEU A 270 -12.70 -17.45 5.14
C LEU A 270 -13.53 -17.68 3.88
N PHE A 271 -14.13 -18.86 3.72
CA PHE A 271 -14.96 -19.19 2.55
C PHE A 271 -16.38 -18.62 2.67
N GLU A 272 -16.77 -18.10 3.83
CA GLU A 272 -18.04 -17.42 4.01
C GLU A 272 -18.06 -16.04 3.36
N THR A 273 -19.26 -15.62 3.01
CA THR A 273 -19.49 -14.25 2.54
C THR A 273 -19.22 -13.26 3.66
N GLY A 274 -18.67 -12.11 3.31
CA GLY A 274 -18.42 -11.03 4.24
C GLY A 274 -18.68 -9.67 3.62
N ASP A 275 -18.25 -8.60 4.29
CA ASP A 275 -18.21 -7.27 3.71
C ASP A 275 -17.11 -6.46 4.39
N THR A 276 -16.71 -5.33 3.78
CA THR A 276 -15.70 -4.43 4.32
C THR A 276 -16.27 -3.02 4.51
N LEU A 277 -15.61 -2.23 5.35
CA LEU A 277 -15.97 -0.82 5.58
C LEU A 277 -16.04 -0.05 4.26
N ALA A 278 -15.00 -0.14 3.42
CA ALA A 278 -14.92 0.56 2.15
C ALA A 278 -15.96 0.06 1.14
N ALA A 279 -16.17 -1.26 1.03
CA ALA A 279 -17.14 -1.86 0.12
C ALA A 279 -18.58 -1.49 0.51
N ARG A 280 -18.91 -1.51 1.80
CA ARG A 280 -20.22 -1.10 2.31
C ARG A 280 -20.53 0.35 1.99
N ILE A 281 -19.56 1.27 2.21
CA ILE A 281 -19.72 2.68 1.86
C ILE A 281 -19.97 2.81 0.36
N ALA A 282 -19.14 2.20 -0.48
CA ALA A 282 -19.26 2.31 -1.95
C ALA A 282 -20.60 1.79 -2.47
N ASN A 283 -21.09 0.67 -1.93
CA ASN A 283 -22.33 0.05 -2.37
C ASN A 283 -23.58 0.78 -1.89
N GLN A 284 -23.57 1.35 -0.68
CA GLN A 284 -24.81 1.85 -0.07
C GLN A 284 -24.92 3.37 -0.04
N PHE A 285 -23.82 4.12 -0.14
CA PHE A 285 -23.86 5.58 -0.07
C PHE A 285 -24.75 6.20 -1.16
N PRO A 286 -24.71 5.76 -2.45
CA PRO A 286 -25.57 6.33 -3.50
C PRO A 286 -27.06 6.09 -3.25
N GLY A 287 -27.43 5.01 -2.56
CA GLY A 287 -28.82 4.65 -2.24
C GLY A 287 -29.28 4.99 -0.81
N ALA A 288 -28.47 5.71 -0.04
CA ALA A 288 -28.83 6.05 1.33
C ALA A 288 -29.91 7.16 1.36
N LEU A 289 -31.12 6.79 1.77
CA LEU A 289 -32.27 7.70 1.77
C LEU A 289 -32.43 8.47 3.09
N THR A 290 -32.18 7.79 4.24
CA THR A 290 -32.35 8.43 5.56
C THR A 290 -31.08 9.10 6.03
N GLU A 291 -31.23 10.20 6.77
CA GLU A 291 -30.09 10.93 7.36
C GLU A 291 -29.25 10.04 8.31
N MET A 292 -29.92 9.14 9.05
CA MET A 292 -29.23 8.22 9.95
C MET A 292 -28.40 7.19 9.16
N HIS A 293 -28.90 6.69 8.01
CA HIS A 293 -28.16 5.79 7.14
C HIS A 293 -26.89 6.49 6.60
N LYS A 294 -27.03 7.72 6.07
CA LYS A 294 -25.88 8.50 5.62
C LYS A 294 -24.88 8.75 6.75
N ALA A 295 -25.36 9.16 7.93
CA ALA A 295 -24.50 9.40 9.08
C ALA A 295 -23.77 8.13 9.54
N SER A 296 -24.41 6.95 9.46
CA SER A 296 -23.79 5.68 9.78
C SER A 296 -22.71 5.30 8.75
N LEU A 297 -22.92 5.56 7.45
CA LEU A 297 -21.89 5.37 6.42
C LEU A 297 -20.72 6.34 6.60
N PHE A 298 -20.96 7.59 6.99
CA PHE A 298 -19.89 8.52 7.39
C PHE A 298 -19.15 8.01 8.62
N TYR A 299 -19.82 7.36 9.58
CA TYR A 299 -19.15 6.78 10.74
C TYR A 299 -18.25 5.62 10.35
N LEU A 300 -18.64 4.75 9.39
CA LEU A 300 -17.72 3.77 8.78
C LEU A 300 -16.50 4.47 8.16
N GLY A 301 -16.71 5.61 7.51
CA GLY A 301 -15.63 6.43 6.95
C GLY A 301 -14.66 6.96 8.02
N VAL A 302 -15.16 7.41 9.18
CA VAL A 302 -14.32 7.81 10.32
C VAL A 302 -13.48 6.65 10.83
N ILE A 303 -14.07 5.46 10.94
CA ILE A 303 -13.36 4.24 11.39
C ILE A 303 -12.27 3.87 10.38
N LEU A 304 -12.58 3.88 9.09
CA LEU A 304 -11.63 3.58 8.03
C LEU A 304 -10.46 4.58 8.01
N LEU A 305 -10.77 5.88 8.19
CA LEU A 305 -9.76 6.93 8.30
C LEU A 305 -8.84 6.68 9.51
N ALA A 306 -9.42 6.34 10.67
CA ALA A 306 -8.66 6.05 11.89
C ALA A 306 -7.73 4.84 11.71
N ILE A 307 -8.20 3.75 11.09
CA ILE A 307 -7.40 2.57 10.77
C ILE A 307 -6.28 2.93 9.78
N GLY A 308 -6.58 3.71 8.74
CA GLY A 308 -5.60 4.16 7.76
C GLY A 308 -4.50 5.02 8.39
N VAL A 309 -4.86 5.97 9.26
CA VAL A 309 -3.89 6.78 10.01
C VAL A 309 -3.07 5.91 10.96
N ALA A 310 -3.70 5.00 11.70
CA ALA A 310 -3.00 4.09 12.60
C ALA A 310 -2.01 3.19 11.85
N SER A 311 -2.40 2.63 10.70
CA SER A 311 -1.52 1.83 9.83
C SER A 311 -0.33 2.65 9.33
N ASN A 312 -0.55 3.89 8.90
CA ASN A 312 0.51 4.77 8.42
C ASN A 312 1.48 5.20 9.53
N LEU A 313 0.95 5.50 10.73
CA LEU A 313 1.79 5.78 11.91
C LEU A 313 2.62 4.57 12.31
N ALA A 314 2.04 3.36 12.26
CA ALA A 314 2.76 2.12 12.51
C ALA A 314 3.88 1.90 11.50
N ALA A 315 3.63 2.18 10.20
CA ALA A 315 4.64 2.15 9.14
C ALA A 315 5.81 3.08 9.43
N HIS A 316 5.51 4.32 9.81
CA HIS A 316 6.52 5.32 10.16
C HIS A 316 7.33 4.94 11.40
N TRP A 317 6.67 4.42 12.42
CA TRP A 317 7.32 4.00 13.67
C TRP A 317 8.27 2.81 13.43
N ILE A 318 7.80 1.79 12.70
CA ILE A 318 8.62 0.63 12.32
C ILE A 318 9.81 1.06 11.46
N GLY A 319 9.56 1.90 10.43
CA GLY A 319 10.61 2.43 9.57
C GLY A 319 11.72 3.14 10.35
N ARG A 320 11.37 3.96 11.35
CA ARG A 320 12.33 4.66 12.21
C ARG A 320 13.08 3.73 13.17
N ARG A 321 12.41 2.74 13.76
CA ARG A 321 13.00 1.87 14.77
C ARG A 321 14.01 0.88 14.18
N PHE A 322 13.79 0.47 12.94
CA PHE A 322 14.63 -0.50 12.24
C PHE A 322 15.50 0.14 11.15
N SER A 323 15.52 1.48 11.00
CA SER A 323 16.51 2.12 10.14
C SER A 323 17.89 1.85 10.75
N PHE A 324 18.68 1.05 10.05
CA PHE A 324 20.12 1.01 10.28
C PHE A 324 20.63 2.43 10.00
N GLU A 325 21.01 3.17 11.03
CA GLU A 325 21.89 4.32 10.88
C GLU A 325 23.20 3.77 10.30
N GLY A 326 23.27 3.73 8.97
CA GLY A 326 24.54 3.65 8.28
C GLY A 326 25.31 4.90 8.70
N GLY A 327 26.09 4.75 9.77
CA GLY A 327 26.97 5.79 10.26
C GLY A 327 27.86 6.22 9.12
N GLY A 328 27.75 7.46 8.73
CA GLY A 328 28.73 7.97 7.81
C GLY A 328 28.30 9.17 7.02
N ALA A 329 28.87 10.18 7.32
CA ALA A 329 29.18 11.45 6.66
C ALA A 329 28.49 12.64 7.36
N ARG A 330 29.11 13.04 8.45
CA ARG A 330 29.22 14.47 8.76
C ARG A 330 30.41 15.04 8.00
#